data_66d6d3c0fadad2ee114310e7a6ca5dfe
#
_entry.id   66d6d3c0fadad2ee114310e7a6ca5dfe
#
_cell.length_a   1.000
_cell.length_b   1.000
_cell.length_c   1.000
_cell.angle_alpha   90.00
_cell.angle_beta   90.00
_cell.angle_gamma   90.00
#
_symmetry.space_group_name_H-M   'P 1'
#
loop_
_entity.id
_entity.type
_entity.pdbx_description
1 polymer ?
#
loop_
_entity_poly.entity_id
_entity_poly.type
_entity_poly.pdbx_seq_one_letter_code
_entity_poly.pdbx_strand_id
1 'polypeptide(L)'
;MKKYMLNGEIADFDYHSDLWDFCGPKSLKAFLRDLKAGEKAVIEINSPGGLVISGIEMANAIKNSKAHLIAHVTGIAASMASVVACACDEIRMEEASFMMIHNPWTGSVGDADQLRKDAAFLDQCKKVIMSFYRGKFECDETKLSELMNAETWYTGAECLENGLKCEVVASDMKAAAKVGSRQFAAMPEGVKALYSFRELDAETRAKIEAAVKAADEGEGTPAETSADSWEARFKGASRKINELQDSVKAKDSAIVNLNGQLERAREDLANANAKVSELSGKLDEGVKALEAKDRELAEVRDSLAKANERAKHLEDTRSLLTGGVLSLNAEGSEYEAKMAKAKNAEEREKLRALKRSGKIK
;
A
#
# COMPACT_ATOMS: atom_id res chain seq x y z
N MET A 1 40.36 -5.10 9.20
CA MET A 1 39.08 -5.83 9.07
C MET A 1 38.35 -5.26 7.88
N LYS A 2 37.85 -6.10 6.95
CA LYS A 2 37.10 -5.66 5.77
C LYS A 2 35.75 -5.07 6.21
N LYS A 3 35.27 -4.05 5.48
CA LYS A 3 33.99 -3.39 5.76
C LYS A 3 33.11 -3.35 4.52
N TYR A 4 31.82 -3.57 4.71
CA TYR A 4 30.76 -3.25 3.76
C TYR A 4 29.90 -2.12 4.34
N MET A 5 29.56 -1.14 3.53
CA MET A 5 28.74 0.00 3.96
C MET A 5 27.31 -0.16 3.45
N LEU A 6 26.37 -0.36 4.36
CA LEU A 6 24.94 -0.33 4.10
C LEU A 6 24.40 1.06 4.44
N ASN A 7 24.59 1.99 3.51
CA ASN A 7 24.12 3.36 3.64
C ASN A 7 22.91 3.61 2.75
N GLY A 8 21.91 4.33 3.26
CA GLY A 8 20.73 4.68 2.49
C GLY A 8 19.70 3.54 2.39
N GLU A 9 18.88 3.53 1.35
CA GLU A 9 17.72 2.66 1.22
C GLU A 9 18.09 1.28 0.66
N ILE A 10 17.47 0.22 1.19
CA ILE A 10 17.59 -1.13 0.64
C ILE A 10 16.70 -1.25 -0.60
N ALA A 11 17.31 -1.54 -1.76
CA ALA A 11 16.66 -1.68 -3.05
C ALA A 11 17.03 -3.02 -3.72
N ASP A 12 16.55 -3.26 -4.92
CA ASP A 12 16.94 -4.39 -5.76
C ASP A 12 18.18 -4.11 -6.62
N PHE A 13 18.69 -2.88 -6.56
CA PHE A 13 19.88 -2.38 -7.26
C PHE A 13 20.79 -1.59 -6.32
N ASP A 14 22.05 -1.41 -6.73
CA ASP A 14 23.02 -0.56 -6.05
C ASP A 14 23.14 0.76 -6.82
N TYR A 15 23.05 1.87 -6.10
CA TYR A 15 23.30 3.22 -6.64
C TYR A 15 23.82 4.12 -5.53
N HIS A 16 24.90 4.84 -5.82
CA HIS A 16 25.53 5.77 -4.88
C HIS A 16 25.68 7.13 -5.53
N SER A 17 25.26 8.15 -4.82
CA SER A 17 25.42 9.55 -5.21
C SER A 17 25.59 10.42 -3.98
N ASP A 18 25.97 11.67 -4.19
CA ASP A 18 26.08 12.64 -3.10
C ASP A 18 24.73 12.90 -2.39
N LEU A 19 23.62 12.57 -3.05
CA LEU A 19 22.26 12.84 -2.57
C LEU A 19 21.54 11.61 -2.03
N TRP A 20 21.72 10.42 -2.68
CA TRP A 20 20.95 9.21 -2.40
C TRP A 20 21.83 7.98 -2.55
N ASP A 21 21.76 7.11 -1.55
CA ASP A 21 22.36 5.79 -1.60
C ASP A 21 21.24 4.73 -1.62
N PHE A 22 21.38 3.80 -2.57
CA PHE A 22 20.59 2.57 -2.62
C PHE A 22 21.56 1.39 -2.57
N CYS A 23 21.28 0.47 -1.64
CA CYS A 23 22.08 -0.73 -1.46
C CYS A 23 21.26 -1.96 -1.81
N GLY A 24 21.74 -2.75 -2.77
CA GLY A 24 21.10 -3.97 -3.22
C GLY A 24 21.82 -5.24 -2.74
N PRO A 25 21.18 -6.41 -2.88
CA PRO A 25 21.78 -7.67 -2.49
C PRO A 25 23.02 -8.06 -3.33
N LYS A 26 23.18 -7.50 -4.51
CA LYS A 26 24.28 -7.83 -5.43
C LYS A 26 25.66 -7.41 -4.89
N SER A 27 25.80 -6.18 -4.42
CA SER A 27 27.05 -5.66 -3.87
C SER A 27 27.41 -6.37 -2.57
N LEU A 28 26.42 -6.59 -1.68
CA LEU A 28 26.65 -7.34 -0.45
C LEU A 28 27.11 -8.78 -0.73
N LYS A 29 26.48 -9.48 -1.65
CA LYS A 29 26.89 -10.85 -2.05
C LYS A 29 28.27 -10.89 -2.66
N ALA A 30 28.66 -9.87 -3.42
CA ALA A 30 30.02 -9.73 -3.94
C ALA A 30 31.01 -9.58 -2.78
N PHE A 31 30.76 -8.67 -1.85
CA PHE A 31 31.56 -8.50 -0.65
C PHE A 31 31.71 -9.81 0.16
N LEU A 32 30.60 -10.53 0.41
CA LEU A 32 30.61 -11.76 1.18
C LEU A 32 31.40 -12.90 0.50
N ARG A 33 31.41 -12.97 -0.83
CA ARG A 33 32.19 -13.96 -1.59
C ARG A 33 33.70 -13.76 -1.46
N ASP A 34 34.14 -12.53 -1.21
CA ASP A 34 35.54 -12.19 -1.07
C ASP A 34 36.09 -12.44 0.35
N LEU A 35 35.22 -12.91 1.26
CA LEU A 35 35.58 -13.26 2.65
C LEU A 35 35.95 -14.73 2.75
N LYS A 36 36.96 -15.01 3.56
CA LYS A 36 37.38 -16.38 3.90
C LYS A 36 36.52 -16.92 5.07
N ALA A 37 36.43 -18.24 5.16
CA ALA A 37 35.77 -18.87 6.29
C ALA A 37 36.45 -18.45 7.61
N GLY A 38 35.65 -18.02 8.59
CA GLY A 38 36.10 -17.51 9.89
C GLY A 38 36.74 -16.11 9.85
N GLU A 39 36.87 -15.48 8.69
CA GLU A 39 37.34 -14.08 8.58
C GLU A 39 36.32 -13.14 9.25
N LYS A 40 36.79 -12.26 10.13
CA LYS A 40 35.94 -11.22 10.72
C LYS A 40 35.80 -10.04 9.75
N ALA A 41 34.55 -9.63 9.50
CA ALA A 41 34.24 -8.46 8.69
C ALA A 41 33.08 -7.67 9.31
N VAL A 42 33.02 -6.36 8.97
CA VAL A 42 32.01 -5.44 9.49
C VAL A 42 31.04 -5.07 8.38
N ILE A 43 29.74 -5.09 8.70
CA ILE A 43 28.68 -4.44 7.94
C ILE A 43 28.33 -3.18 8.72
N GLU A 44 28.81 -2.05 8.24
CA GLU A 44 28.52 -0.73 8.81
C GLU A 44 27.15 -0.28 8.30
N ILE A 45 26.22 0.04 9.22
CA ILE A 45 24.81 0.25 8.89
C ILE A 45 24.39 1.68 9.26
N ASN A 46 23.88 2.38 8.26
CA ASN A 46 23.20 3.66 8.41
C ASN A 46 22.05 3.72 7.37
N SER A 47 20.97 2.99 7.62
CA SER A 47 19.92 2.71 6.64
C SER A 47 18.52 2.74 7.24
N PRO A 48 17.54 3.35 6.56
CA PRO A 48 16.12 3.31 6.94
C PRO A 48 15.45 1.96 6.65
N GLY A 49 16.15 1.02 6.04
CA GLY A 49 15.54 -0.17 5.47
C GLY A 49 15.14 0.01 4.01
N GLY A 50 14.04 -0.59 3.58
CA GLY A 50 13.56 -0.52 2.20
C GLY A 50 12.84 -1.79 1.77
N LEU A 51 13.08 -2.26 0.56
CA LEU A 51 12.37 -3.40 -0.04
C LEU A 51 12.52 -4.68 0.78
N VAL A 52 11.37 -5.25 1.19
CA VAL A 52 11.30 -6.44 2.07
C VAL A 52 12.03 -7.62 1.45
N ILE A 53 11.79 -7.93 0.17
CA ILE A 53 12.38 -9.10 -0.49
C ILE A 53 13.90 -8.95 -0.63
N SER A 54 14.37 -7.78 -1.03
CA SER A 54 15.82 -7.49 -1.12
C SER A 54 16.50 -7.58 0.25
N GLY A 55 15.86 -7.06 1.30
CA GLY A 55 16.38 -7.15 2.67
C GLY A 55 16.43 -8.59 3.20
N ILE A 56 15.41 -9.42 2.92
CA ILE A 56 15.42 -10.85 3.24
C ILE A 56 16.55 -11.56 2.49
N GLU A 57 16.75 -11.25 1.21
CA GLU A 57 17.83 -11.82 0.41
C GLU A 57 19.21 -11.46 0.99
N MET A 58 19.41 -10.21 1.41
CA MET A 58 20.64 -9.75 2.08
C MET A 58 20.84 -10.46 3.42
N ALA A 59 19.82 -10.56 4.26
CA ALA A 59 19.87 -11.24 5.55
C ALA A 59 20.19 -12.74 5.40
N ASN A 60 19.60 -13.41 4.41
CA ASN A 60 19.92 -14.80 4.10
C ASN A 60 21.36 -14.96 3.58
N ALA A 61 21.86 -14.04 2.76
CA ALA A 61 23.23 -14.08 2.29
C ALA A 61 24.22 -13.95 3.46
N ILE A 62 23.93 -13.11 4.45
CA ILE A 62 24.69 -12.97 5.69
C ILE A 62 24.66 -14.28 6.49
N LYS A 63 23.49 -14.86 6.75
CA LYS A 63 23.33 -16.13 7.48
C LYS A 63 24.05 -17.29 6.83
N ASN A 64 24.14 -17.30 5.51
CA ASN A 64 24.83 -18.36 4.74
C ASN A 64 26.33 -18.10 4.58
N SER A 65 26.86 -16.96 5.03
CA SER A 65 28.28 -16.66 5.01
C SER A 65 29.02 -17.55 5.99
N LYS A 66 30.23 -17.98 5.59
CA LYS A 66 31.17 -18.67 6.51
C LYS A 66 32.09 -17.72 7.27
N ALA A 67 32.04 -16.44 6.97
CA ALA A 67 32.75 -15.39 7.69
C ALA A 67 32.01 -15.05 8.99
N HIS A 68 32.71 -14.45 9.95
CA HIS A 68 32.12 -13.91 11.16
C HIS A 68 31.77 -12.45 10.94
N LEU A 69 30.48 -12.14 10.90
CA LEU A 69 29.97 -10.83 10.50
C LEU A 69 29.49 -10.02 11.69
N ILE A 70 29.95 -8.78 11.77
CA ILE A 70 29.60 -7.83 12.82
C ILE A 70 28.78 -6.71 12.17
N ALA A 71 27.52 -6.56 12.59
CA ALA A 71 26.74 -5.37 12.26
C ALA A 71 27.23 -4.22 13.16
N HIS A 72 27.63 -3.10 12.58
CA HIS A 72 27.99 -1.89 13.30
C HIS A 72 27.02 -0.76 12.92
N VAL A 73 26.09 -0.46 13.81
CA VAL A 73 25.08 0.59 13.58
C VAL A 73 25.69 1.93 13.99
N THR A 74 26.00 2.76 12.99
CA THR A 74 26.66 4.06 13.18
C THR A 74 25.68 5.23 13.23
N GLY A 75 24.46 5.05 12.74
CA GLY A 75 23.40 6.06 12.78
C GLY A 75 22.06 5.39 13.00
N ILE A 76 21.54 4.71 11.99
CA ILE A 76 20.23 4.07 12.08
C ILE A 76 20.26 2.69 11.43
N ALA A 77 19.58 1.73 12.07
CA ALA A 77 19.19 0.46 11.49
C ALA A 77 17.68 0.30 11.63
N ALA A 78 16.91 0.77 10.64
CA ALA A 78 15.45 0.73 10.72
C ALA A 78 14.85 -0.28 9.73
N SER A 79 13.68 -0.86 10.08
CA SER A 79 12.93 -1.74 9.19
C SER A 79 13.80 -2.89 8.67
N MET A 80 13.93 -3.08 7.35
CA MET A 80 14.75 -4.16 6.80
C MET A 80 16.24 -4.04 7.14
N ALA A 81 16.77 -2.84 7.45
CA ALA A 81 18.14 -2.70 7.90
C ALA A 81 18.36 -3.29 9.31
N SER A 82 17.36 -3.25 10.19
CA SER A 82 17.40 -3.93 11.49
C SER A 82 17.38 -5.45 11.34
N VAL A 83 16.68 -5.97 10.31
CA VAL A 83 16.69 -7.41 9.95
C VAL A 83 18.08 -7.82 9.49
N VAL A 84 18.72 -7.01 8.64
CA VAL A 84 20.10 -7.22 8.18
C VAL A 84 21.07 -7.21 9.36
N ALA A 85 20.93 -6.26 10.29
CA ALA A 85 21.74 -6.22 11.52
C ALA A 85 21.56 -7.49 12.37
N CYS A 86 20.32 -7.93 12.55
CA CYS A 86 19.99 -9.14 13.31
C CYS A 86 20.41 -10.44 12.60
N ALA A 87 20.69 -10.39 11.30
CA ALA A 87 21.25 -11.54 10.58
C ALA A 87 22.76 -11.75 10.85
N CYS A 88 23.49 -10.73 11.27
CA CYS A 88 24.92 -10.82 11.61
C CYS A 88 25.16 -11.65 12.90
N ASP A 89 26.43 -12.07 13.11
CA ASP A 89 26.82 -12.84 14.31
C ASP A 89 26.82 -11.96 15.54
N GLU A 90 27.37 -10.77 15.45
CA GLU A 90 27.43 -9.75 16.51
C GLU A 90 26.72 -8.47 16.04
N ILE A 91 26.15 -7.72 16.99
CA ILE A 91 25.60 -6.38 16.77
C ILE A 91 26.34 -5.41 17.68
N ARG A 92 26.86 -4.34 17.09
CA ARG A 92 27.42 -3.19 17.79
C ARG A 92 26.61 -1.96 17.46
N MET A 93 26.23 -1.24 18.47
CA MET A 93 25.48 0.00 18.33
C MET A 93 26.28 1.16 18.90
N GLU A 94 26.44 2.22 18.11
CA GLU A 94 26.88 3.48 18.70
C GLU A 94 25.84 3.96 19.72
N GLU A 95 26.32 4.57 20.82
CA GLU A 95 25.42 5.10 21.88
C GLU A 95 24.37 6.06 21.29
N ALA A 96 24.77 6.89 20.33
CA ALA A 96 23.91 7.84 19.61
C ALA A 96 23.28 7.26 18.33
N SER A 97 23.14 5.94 18.23
CA SER A 97 22.46 5.30 17.11
C SER A 97 21.05 4.82 17.46
N PHE A 98 20.28 4.51 16.43
CA PHE A 98 18.90 4.04 16.57
C PHE A 98 18.67 2.69 15.89
N MET A 99 17.83 1.88 16.49
CA MET A 99 17.24 0.71 15.85
C MET A 99 15.72 0.84 15.82
N MET A 100 15.08 0.42 14.73
CA MET A 100 13.63 0.39 14.64
C MET A 100 13.13 -0.93 14.06
N ILE A 101 12.11 -1.48 14.69
CA ILE A 101 11.43 -2.68 14.24
C ILE A 101 9.94 -2.40 14.05
N HIS A 102 9.40 -2.89 12.94
CA HIS A 102 7.98 -2.77 12.63
C HIS A 102 7.49 -3.90 11.72
N ASN A 103 6.18 -3.94 11.49
CA ASN A 103 5.59 -4.86 10.53
C ASN A 103 5.92 -4.46 9.08
N PRO A 104 6.08 -5.44 8.17
CA PRO A 104 6.14 -5.13 6.75
C PRO A 104 4.82 -4.47 6.30
N TRP A 105 4.91 -3.53 5.37
CA TRP A 105 3.77 -2.83 4.82
C TRP A 105 3.89 -2.67 3.31
N THR A 106 2.77 -2.46 2.65
CA THR A 106 2.70 -2.14 1.21
C THR A 106 1.51 -1.25 0.92
N GLY A 107 1.59 -0.50 -0.19
CA GLY A 107 0.42 0.12 -0.80
C GLY A 107 -0.18 -0.87 -1.79
N SER A 108 -1.46 -1.23 -1.63
CA SER A 108 -2.14 -2.15 -2.53
C SER A 108 -3.49 -1.60 -2.99
N VAL A 109 -3.82 -1.82 -4.25
CA VAL A 109 -5.09 -1.46 -4.87
C VAL A 109 -5.60 -2.67 -5.63
N GLY A 110 -6.85 -3.07 -5.36
CA GLY A 110 -7.46 -4.23 -6.01
C GLY A 110 -8.85 -4.51 -5.47
N ASP A 111 -9.46 -5.60 -5.92
CA ASP A 111 -10.69 -6.10 -5.34
C ASP A 111 -10.45 -6.74 -3.96
N ALA A 112 -11.53 -7.13 -3.28
CA ALA A 112 -11.45 -7.70 -1.93
C ALA A 112 -10.59 -8.96 -1.85
N ASP A 113 -10.57 -9.78 -2.90
CA ASP A 113 -9.78 -11.02 -2.91
C ASP A 113 -8.30 -10.73 -3.12
N GLN A 114 -7.95 -9.75 -3.95
CA GLN A 114 -6.57 -9.30 -4.11
C GLN A 114 -6.05 -8.70 -2.80
N LEU A 115 -6.81 -7.82 -2.15
CA LEU A 115 -6.40 -7.19 -0.88
C LEU A 115 -6.20 -8.24 0.23
N ARG A 116 -7.03 -9.30 0.29
CA ARG A 116 -6.83 -10.41 1.24
C ARG A 116 -5.55 -11.20 0.95
N LYS A 117 -5.24 -11.44 -0.33
CA LYS A 117 -3.99 -12.11 -0.73
C LYS A 117 -2.77 -11.30 -0.34
N ASP A 118 -2.80 -9.99 -0.55
CA ASP A 118 -1.70 -9.10 -0.19
C ASP A 118 -1.51 -9.03 1.32
N ALA A 119 -2.60 -8.96 2.10
CA ALA A 119 -2.55 -9.04 3.56
C ALA A 119 -1.96 -10.38 4.04
N ALA A 120 -2.40 -11.50 3.46
CA ALA A 120 -1.85 -12.81 3.79
C ALA A 120 -0.36 -12.93 3.44
N PHE A 121 0.10 -12.31 2.35
CA PHE A 121 1.50 -12.25 1.99
C PHE A 121 2.33 -11.41 2.98
N LEU A 122 1.80 -10.27 3.44
CA LEU A 122 2.42 -9.46 4.50
C LEU A 122 2.57 -10.24 5.81
N ASP A 123 1.56 -11.04 6.18
CA ASP A 123 1.64 -11.94 7.35
C ASP A 123 2.75 -12.99 7.19
N GLN A 124 2.97 -13.52 5.98
CA GLN A 124 4.08 -14.42 5.71
C GLN A 124 5.42 -13.68 5.81
N CYS A 125 5.53 -12.49 5.24
CA CYS A 125 6.72 -11.64 5.38
C CYS A 125 7.03 -11.34 6.85
N LYS A 126 6.02 -11.00 7.66
CA LYS A 126 6.18 -10.80 9.11
C LYS A 126 6.79 -12.01 9.79
N LYS A 127 6.31 -13.23 9.51
CA LYS A 127 6.85 -14.46 10.09
C LYS A 127 8.32 -14.67 9.72
N VAL A 128 8.69 -14.40 8.47
CA VAL A 128 10.08 -14.50 8.02
C VAL A 128 10.96 -13.47 8.73
N ILE A 129 10.53 -12.21 8.79
CA ILE A 129 11.24 -11.13 9.49
C ILE A 129 11.44 -11.48 10.99
N MET A 130 10.40 -11.91 11.66
CA MET A 130 10.46 -12.33 13.06
C MET A 130 11.48 -13.43 13.30
N SER A 131 11.71 -14.34 12.35
CA SER A 131 12.71 -15.41 12.49
C SER A 131 14.15 -14.90 12.65
N PHE A 132 14.46 -13.73 12.06
CA PHE A 132 15.76 -13.07 12.24
C PHE A 132 15.87 -12.37 13.61
N TYR A 133 14.78 -11.82 14.11
CA TYR A 133 14.77 -11.12 15.41
C TYR A 133 14.83 -12.08 16.60
N ARG A 134 14.17 -13.26 16.54
CA ARG A 134 14.09 -14.23 17.64
C ARG A 134 15.44 -14.61 18.24
N GLY A 135 16.49 -14.70 17.45
CA GLY A 135 17.83 -15.05 17.94
C GLY A 135 18.57 -13.90 18.62
N LYS A 136 18.08 -12.69 18.47
CA LYS A 136 18.74 -11.45 18.88
C LYS A 136 17.99 -10.72 19.99
N PHE A 137 16.66 -10.78 20.03
CA PHE A 137 15.86 -10.25 21.13
C PHE A 137 15.58 -11.32 22.18
N GLU A 138 15.80 -10.99 23.46
CA GLU A 138 15.50 -11.85 24.63
C GLU A 138 14.03 -11.66 25.08
N CYS A 139 13.10 -11.92 24.17
CA CYS A 139 11.67 -11.89 24.47
C CYS A 139 10.96 -13.02 23.71
N ASP A 140 9.74 -13.34 24.15
CA ASP A 140 8.90 -14.30 23.44
C ASP A 140 8.33 -13.71 22.13
N GLU A 141 7.74 -14.58 21.33
CA GLU A 141 7.20 -14.23 20.02
C GLU A 141 6.04 -13.24 20.12
N THR A 142 5.23 -13.34 21.18
CA THR A 142 4.09 -12.46 21.44
C THR A 142 4.59 -11.04 21.68
N LYS A 143 5.56 -10.89 22.59
CA LYS A 143 6.17 -9.61 22.90
C LYS A 143 6.86 -9.00 21.68
N LEU A 144 7.60 -9.80 20.92
CA LEU A 144 8.24 -9.34 19.68
C LEU A 144 7.20 -8.86 18.65
N SER A 145 6.08 -9.58 18.50
CA SER A 145 4.98 -9.17 17.63
C SER A 145 4.35 -7.84 18.08
N GLU A 146 4.18 -7.63 19.40
CA GLU A 146 3.69 -6.36 19.95
C GLU A 146 4.62 -5.20 19.63
N LEU A 147 5.92 -5.39 19.81
CA LEU A 147 6.94 -4.39 19.50
C LEU A 147 6.94 -4.02 18.01
N MET A 148 6.80 -5.00 17.12
CA MET A 148 6.66 -4.77 15.69
C MET A 148 5.35 -4.06 15.34
N ASN A 149 4.23 -4.42 15.98
CA ASN A 149 2.94 -3.76 15.76
C ASN A 149 2.97 -2.28 16.18
N ALA A 150 3.74 -1.95 17.21
CA ALA A 150 3.87 -0.61 17.75
C ALA A 150 4.85 0.29 16.97
N GLU A 151 5.58 -0.26 15.97
CA GLU A 151 6.70 0.45 15.34
C GLU A 151 7.66 0.99 16.40
N THR A 152 8.42 0.09 17.02
CA THR A 152 9.23 0.45 18.17
C THR A 152 10.61 0.94 17.78
N TRP A 153 10.97 2.08 18.34
CA TRP A 153 12.26 2.74 18.19
C TRP A 153 13.09 2.60 19.47
N TYR A 154 14.37 2.33 19.33
CA TYR A 154 15.33 2.20 20.42
C TYR A 154 16.58 3.01 20.12
N THR A 155 17.11 3.71 21.12
CA THR A 155 18.51 4.14 21.14
C THR A 155 19.42 2.95 21.41
N GLY A 156 20.75 3.11 21.21
CA GLY A 156 21.70 2.04 21.53
C GLY A 156 21.57 1.52 22.97
N ALA A 157 21.41 2.42 23.93
CA ALA A 157 21.21 2.06 25.35
C ALA A 157 19.87 1.31 25.57
N GLU A 158 18.75 1.82 25.03
CA GLU A 158 17.43 1.16 25.14
C GLU A 158 17.37 -0.19 24.45
N CYS A 159 18.15 -0.40 23.39
CA CYS A 159 18.26 -1.72 22.75
C CYS A 159 18.71 -2.79 23.74
N LEU A 160 19.74 -2.50 24.50
CA LEU A 160 20.30 -3.43 25.50
C LEU A 160 19.31 -3.66 26.65
N GLU A 161 18.69 -2.58 27.16
CA GLU A 161 17.70 -2.65 28.23
C GLU A 161 16.44 -3.44 27.84
N ASN A 162 16.07 -3.43 26.56
CA ASN A 162 14.92 -4.15 26.01
C ASN A 162 15.28 -5.53 25.44
N GLY A 163 16.46 -6.05 25.79
CA GLY A 163 16.85 -7.43 25.53
C GLY A 163 17.40 -7.69 24.13
N LEU A 164 17.83 -6.66 23.38
CA LEU A 164 18.61 -6.88 22.17
C LEU A 164 20.03 -7.28 22.56
N LYS A 165 20.51 -8.41 22.06
CA LYS A 165 21.89 -8.87 22.24
C LYS A 165 22.84 -8.03 21.40
N CYS A 166 23.29 -6.90 21.92
CA CYS A 166 24.22 -6.00 21.27
C CYS A 166 25.31 -5.50 22.24
N GLU A 167 26.42 -5.03 21.67
CA GLU A 167 27.43 -4.26 22.35
C GLU A 167 27.18 -2.77 22.08
N VAL A 168 27.07 -1.95 23.11
CA VAL A 168 26.96 -0.49 22.96
C VAL A 168 28.36 0.11 23.08
N VAL A 169 28.78 0.86 22.06
CA VAL A 169 30.08 1.51 22.01
C VAL A 169 29.92 3.02 22.15
N ALA A 170 30.81 3.66 22.92
CA ALA A 170 30.80 5.10 23.08
C ALA A 170 31.10 5.80 21.74
N SER A 171 30.26 6.74 21.35
CA SER A 171 30.36 7.45 20.08
C SER A 171 31.40 8.58 20.13
N ASP A 172 32.39 8.55 19.26
CA ASP A 172 33.01 9.81 18.79
C ASP A 172 32.01 10.45 17.79
N MET A 173 31.17 11.37 18.29
CA MET A 173 30.04 11.97 17.58
C MET A 173 30.41 12.60 16.22
N LYS A 174 30.31 11.84 15.12
CA LYS A 174 30.42 12.38 13.74
C LYS A 174 29.47 11.77 12.72
N ALA A 175 28.55 10.89 13.07
CA ALA A 175 27.65 10.26 12.11
C ALA A 175 26.23 10.82 12.19
N ALA A 176 25.84 11.67 11.24
CA ALA A 176 24.46 12.03 11.02
C ALA A 176 23.80 11.05 10.04
N ALA A 177 22.72 10.41 10.45
CA ALA A 177 21.98 9.48 9.61
C ALA A 177 21.25 10.20 8.46
N LYS A 178 21.23 9.59 7.27
CA LYS A 178 20.55 10.12 6.08
C LYS A 178 19.24 9.35 5.81
N VAL A 179 18.11 9.75 6.38
CA VAL A 179 16.80 9.09 6.14
C VAL A 179 15.65 10.10 5.94
N GLY A 180 14.74 9.83 5.03
CA GLY A 180 13.57 10.67 4.80
C GLY A 180 12.45 10.44 5.82
N SER A 181 11.90 11.52 6.38
CA SER A 181 10.94 11.52 7.49
C SER A 181 9.55 10.95 7.19
N ARG A 182 9.24 10.65 5.93
CA ARG A 182 7.89 10.20 5.49
C ARG A 182 7.63 8.70 5.61
N GLN A 183 8.63 7.90 5.95
CA GLN A 183 8.52 6.43 5.89
C GLN A 183 7.97 5.80 7.17
N PHE A 184 7.92 6.52 8.30
CA PHE A 184 7.62 5.93 9.60
C PHE A 184 6.56 6.73 10.36
N ALA A 185 5.46 6.06 10.73
CA ALA A 185 4.32 6.70 11.38
C ALA A 185 4.61 7.13 12.83
N ALA A 186 5.40 6.33 13.55
CA ALA A 186 5.69 6.54 14.98
C ALA A 186 7.11 7.10 15.24
N MET A 187 7.75 7.69 14.23
CA MET A 187 9.09 8.25 14.40
C MET A 187 9.10 9.34 15.49
N PRO A 188 9.96 9.20 16.54
CA PRO A 188 10.08 10.22 17.58
C PRO A 188 10.46 11.60 17.03
N GLU A 189 9.88 12.67 17.57
CA GLU A 189 10.12 14.05 17.08
C GLU A 189 11.59 14.45 17.07
N GLY A 190 12.38 13.99 18.06
CA GLY A 190 13.83 14.21 18.08
C GLY A 190 14.56 13.53 16.92
N VAL A 191 14.06 12.37 16.49
CA VAL A 191 14.60 11.65 15.32
C VAL A 191 14.14 12.34 14.03
N LYS A 192 12.89 12.78 13.94
CA LYS A 192 12.40 13.59 12.80
C LYS A 192 13.23 14.84 12.57
N ALA A 193 13.62 15.53 13.63
CA ALA A 193 14.46 16.73 13.54
C ALA A 193 15.85 16.44 12.89
N LEU A 194 16.42 15.27 13.13
CA LEU A 194 17.67 14.84 12.49
C LEU A 194 17.52 14.57 10.98
N TYR A 195 16.27 14.33 10.52
CA TYR A 195 15.95 14.07 9.13
C TYR A 195 15.38 15.27 8.37
N SER A 196 14.93 16.32 9.08
CA SER A 196 14.35 17.52 8.46
C SER A 196 15.32 18.28 7.54
N PHE A 197 16.63 18.10 7.73
CA PHE A 197 17.65 18.64 6.83
C PHE A 197 17.58 18.09 5.39
N ARG A 198 16.89 16.96 5.20
CA ARG A 198 16.73 16.31 3.88
C ARG A 198 15.54 16.84 3.08
N GLU A 199 14.60 17.55 3.72
CA GLU A 199 13.44 18.16 3.06
C GLU A 199 13.77 19.51 2.41
N LEU A 200 14.99 20.00 2.52
CA LEU A 200 15.43 21.17 1.78
C LEU A 200 15.38 20.85 0.28
N ASP A 201 14.71 21.71 -0.47
CA ASP A 201 14.69 21.62 -1.93
C ASP A 201 16.11 21.63 -2.52
N ALA A 202 16.27 21.05 -3.71
CA ALA A 202 17.58 20.89 -4.36
C ALA A 202 18.33 22.23 -4.51
N GLU A 203 17.62 23.35 -4.68
CA GLU A 203 18.21 24.67 -4.83
C GLU A 203 18.78 25.19 -3.50
N THR A 204 18.05 24.99 -2.40
CA THR A 204 18.51 25.37 -1.05
C THR A 204 19.70 24.52 -0.62
N ARG A 205 19.68 23.22 -0.96
CA ARG A 205 20.80 22.31 -0.71
C ARG A 205 22.04 22.69 -1.51
N ALA A 206 21.92 22.94 -2.80
CA ALA A 206 23.02 23.39 -3.65
C ALA A 206 23.67 24.70 -3.14
N LYS A 207 22.85 25.62 -2.59
CA LYS A 207 23.33 26.85 -1.99
C LYS A 207 24.13 26.60 -0.70
N ILE A 208 23.71 25.64 0.13
CA ILE A 208 24.42 25.25 1.35
C ILE A 208 25.74 24.54 0.99
N GLU A 209 25.71 23.60 0.06
CA GLU A 209 26.90 22.88 -0.42
C GLU A 209 27.93 23.83 -1.05
N ALA A 210 27.47 24.77 -1.87
CA ALA A 210 28.33 25.80 -2.42
C ALA A 210 28.95 26.71 -1.34
N ALA A 211 28.20 27.04 -0.29
CA ALA A 211 28.69 27.85 0.83
C ALA A 211 29.69 27.08 1.70
N VAL A 212 29.47 25.79 1.95
CA VAL A 212 30.39 24.90 2.67
C VAL A 212 31.67 24.70 1.86
N LYS A 213 31.56 24.42 0.56
CA LYS A 213 32.71 24.27 -0.35
C LYS A 213 33.55 25.55 -0.46
N ALA A 214 32.90 26.70 -0.52
CA ALA A 214 33.59 28.00 -0.52
C ALA A 214 34.30 28.31 0.81
N ALA A 215 33.84 27.74 1.93
CA ALA A 215 34.48 27.81 3.22
C ALA A 215 35.69 26.87 3.33
N ASP A 216 35.62 25.66 2.76
CA ASP A 216 36.71 24.67 2.72
C ASP A 216 37.83 25.07 1.75
N GLU A 217 37.50 25.67 0.60
CA GLU A 217 38.47 26.16 -0.37
C GLU A 217 39.19 27.44 0.11
N GLY A 218 38.84 28.00 1.26
CA GLY A 218 39.44 29.16 1.89
C GLY A 218 40.65 28.90 2.82
N GLU A 219 41.03 27.63 3.01
CA GLU A 219 42.30 27.28 3.73
C GLU A 219 43.55 27.38 2.85
N GLY A 220 43.77 28.53 2.32
CA GLY A 220 45.10 28.95 1.88
C GLY A 220 45.80 29.71 3.02
N THR A 221 46.96 29.20 3.45
CA THR A 221 47.98 29.76 4.36
C THR A 221 47.76 31.18 4.91
N PRO A 222 48.00 31.44 6.21
CA PRO A 222 47.82 32.73 6.82
C PRO A 222 48.96 33.66 6.37
N ALA A 223 48.73 34.47 5.36
CA ALA A 223 49.52 35.65 5.02
C ALA A 223 48.60 36.88 5.09
N GLU A 224 48.85 37.71 6.07
CA GLU A 224 48.46 39.12 6.20
C GLU A 224 47.16 39.56 5.51
N THR A 225 46.01 39.32 6.13
CA THR A 225 44.79 40.03 5.80
C THR A 225 44.50 41.07 6.87
N SER A 226 44.46 42.34 6.44
CA SER A 226 44.09 43.49 7.27
C SER A 226 42.76 43.29 7.99
N ALA A 227 42.60 43.88 9.18
CA ALA A 227 41.36 43.84 9.99
C ALA A 227 40.10 44.19 9.17
N ASP A 228 40.23 45.05 8.17
CA ASP A 228 39.15 45.47 7.26
C ASP A 228 38.61 44.35 6.36
N SER A 229 39.41 43.35 6.03
CA SER A 229 39.01 42.23 5.15
C SER A 229 38.12 41.18 5.87
N TRP A 230 38.40 40.91 7.16
CA TRP A 230 37.60 39.96 7.91
C TRP A 230 36.26 40.58 8.33
N GLU A 231 36.24 41.90 8.63
CA GLU A 231 35.02 42.64 8.99
C GLU A 231 34.02 42.71 7.80
N ALA A 232 34.52 42.90 6.58
CA ALA A 232 33.73 42.84 5.36
C ALA A 232 33.14 41.44 5.11
N ARG A 233 33.97 40.39 5.32
CA ARG A 233 33.51 38.97 5.24
C ARG A 233 32.50 38.63 6.29
N PHE A 234 32.70 39.03 7.54
CA PHE A 234 31.75 38.85 8.65
C PHE A 234 30.44 39.57 8.39
N LYS A 235 30.46 40.79 7.88
CA LYS A 235 29.28 41.56 7.49
C LYS A 235 28.51 40.89 6.34
N GLY A 236 29.21 40.32 5.37
CA GLY A 236 28.63 39.54 4.27
C GLY A 236 27.99 38.27 4.76
N ALA A 237 28.67 37.51 5.62
CA ALA A 237 28.14 36.27 6.22
C ALA A 237 26.90 36.53 7.10
N SER A 238 26.95 37.60 7.95
CA SER A 238 25.83 38.00 8.78
C SER A 238 24.59 38.39 7.96
N ARG A 239 24.78 39.11 6.84
CA ARG A 239 23.67 39.43 5.93
C ARG A 239 23.07 38.14 5.34
N LYS A 240 23.94 37.20 4.92
CA LYS A 240 23.49 35.93 4.35
C LYS A 240 22.75 35.05 5.36
N ILE A 241 23.20 35.04 6.62
CA ILE A 241 22.53 34.34 7.72
C ILE A 241 21.13 34.94 7.93
N ASN A 242 20.98 36.25 7.94
CA ASN A 242 19.66 36.90 8.10
C ASN A 242 18.72 36.60 6.94
N GLU A 243 19.20 36.64 5.68
CA GLU A 243 18.43 36.26 4.49
C GLU A 243 17.95 34.80 4.57
N LEU A 244 18.82 33.89 5.03
CA LEU A 244 18.48 32.47 5.22
C LEU A 244 17.46 32.28 6.35
N GLN A 245 17.62 33.02 7.47
CA GLN A 245 16.66 32.98 8.57
C GLN A 245 15.27 33.48 8.14
N ASP A 246 15.18 34.54 7.33
CA ASP A 246 13.91 35.04 6.80
C ASP A 246 13.28 34.03 5.82
N SER A 247 14.10 33.37 5.00
CA SER A 247 13.64 32.29 4.11
C SER A 247 13.11 31.08 4.88
N VAL A 248 13.78 30.67 5.97
CA VAL A 248 13.31 29.62 6.89
C VAL A 248 11.97 29.98 7.49
N LYS A 249 11.82 31.20 8.04
CA LYS A 249 10.53 31.66 8.61
C LYS A 249 9.38 31.66 7.60
N ALA A 250 9.66 32.05 6.33
CA ALA A 250 8.66 31.99 5.27
C ALA A 250 8.23 30.56 4.94
N LYS A 251 9.20 29.62 4.90
CA LYS A 251 8.93 28.20 4.67
C LYS A 251 8.18 27.56 5.85
N ASP A 252 8.53 27.89 7.08
CA ASP A 252 7.80 27.42 8.27
C ASP A 252 6.33 27.85 8.24
N SER A 253 6.07 29.11 7.84
CA SER A 253 4.70 29.61 7.66
C SER A 253 3.94 28.85 6.55
N ALA A 254 4.61 28.50 5.46
CA ALA A 254 4.03 27.70 4.39
C ALA A 254 3.73 26.26 4.86
N ILE A 255 4.62 25.65 5.64
CA ILE A 255 4.44 24.32 6.24
C ILE A 255 3.22 24.31 7.16
N VAL A 256 3.07 25.32 8.04
CA VAL A 256 1.89 25.44 8.91
C VAL A 256 0.60 25.52 8.10
N ASN A 257 0.60 26.29 7.01
CA ASN A 257 -0.57 26.38 6.13
C ASN A 257 -0.88 25.05 5.42
N LEU A 258 0.14 24.39 4.89
CA LEU A 258 -0.01 23.08 4.22
C LEU A 258 -0.51 22.00 5.19
N ASN A 259 0.00 21.98 6.43
CA ASN A 259 -0.47 21.08 7.46
C ASN A 259 -1.95 21.32 7.79
N GLY A 260 -2.38 22.60 7.86
CA GLY A 260 -3.79 22.94 8.04
C GLY A 260 -4.67 22.49 6.87
N GLN A 261 -4.17 22.53 5.63
CA GLN A 261 -4.87 22.00 4.46
C GLN A 261 -4.94 20.48 4.48
N LEU A 262 -3.87 19.83 4.92
CA LEU A 262 -3.81 18.37 5.03
C LEU A 262 -4.82 17.84 6.07
N GLU A 263 -4.94 18.50 7.21
CA GLU A 263 -5.92 18.11 8.23
C GLU A 263 -7.35 18.24 7.71
N ARG A 264 -7.69 19.32 7.00
CA ARG A 264 -9.00 19.46 6.36
C ARG A 264 -9.27 18.38 5.33
N ALA A 265 -8.29 18.08 4.48
CA ALA A 265 -8.41 17.01 3.49
C ALA A 265 -8.60 15.62 4.13
N ARG A 266 -7.98 15.38 5.28
CA ARG A 266 -8.19 14.16 6.08
C ARG A 266 -9.59 14.07 6.65
N GLU A 267 -10.13 15.17 7.13
CA GLU A 267 -11.51 15.25 7.64
C GLU A 267 -12.52 15.02 6.50
N ASP A 268 -12.31 15.67 5.35
CA ASP A 268 -13.14 15.47 4.16
C ASP A 268 -13.11 14.01 3.69
N LEU A 269 -11.93 13.37 3.70
CA LEU A 269 -11.78 11.95 3.36
C LEU A 269 -12.50 11.04 4.37
N ALA A 270 -12.42 11.34 5.65
CA ALA A 270 -13.13 10.58 6.68
C ALA A 270 -14.65 10.67 6.49
N ASN A 271 -15.17 11.88 6.19
CA ASN A 271 -16.58 12.12 5.90
C ASN A 271 -17.03 11.39 4.61
N ALA A 272 -16.20 11.43 3.57
CA ALA A 272 -16.47 10.69 2.33
C ALA A 272 -16.51 9.17 2.56
N ASN A 273 -15.58 8.62 3.34
CA ASN A 273 -15.56 7.21 3.68
C ASN A 273 -16.78 6.79 4.50
N ALA A 274 -17.22 7.61 5.46
CA ALA A 274 -18.45 7.37 6.20
C ALA A 274 -19.68 7.30 5.27
N LYS A 275 -19.75 8.21 4.28
CA LYS A 275 -20.81 8.22 3.29
C LYS A 275 -20.79 7.02 2.35
N VAL A 276 -19.59 6.58 1.96
CA VAL A 276 -19.42 5.33 1.17
C VAL A 276 -19.92 4.13 1.97
N SER A 277 -19.61 4.03 3.25
CA SER A 277 -20.07 2.96 4.13
C SER A 277 -21.60 2.95 4.26
N GLU A 278 -22.23 4.12 4.43
CA GLU A 278 -23.70 4.26 4.47
C GLU A 278 -24.34 3.81 3.15
N LEU A 279 -23.78 4.26 2.01
CA LEU A 279 -24.31 3.89 0.69
C LEU A 279 -24.13 2.41 0.40
N SER A 280 -23.04 1.80 0.84
CA SER A 280 -22.83 0.36 0.74
C SER A 280 -23.89 -0.41 1.52
N GLY A 281 -24.20 0.02 2.74
CA GLY A 281 -25.28 -0.59 3.53
C GLY A 281 -26.66 -0.52 2.84
N LYS A 282 -26.99 0.66 2.27
CA LYS A 282 -28.23 0.83 1.49
C LYS A 282 -28.28 -0.03 0.23
N LEU A 283 -27.12 -0.21 -0.42
CA LEU A 283 -27.01 -1.09 -1.58
C LEU A 283 -27.28 -2.55 -1.19
N ASP A 284 -26.69 -3.01 -0.09
CA ASP A 284 -26.89 -4.37 0.42
C ASP A 284 -28.37 -4.62 0.80
N GLU A 285 -29.04 -3.65 1.40
CA GLU A 285 -30.48 -3.71 1.67
C GLU A 285 -31.29 -3.78 0.37
N GLY A 286 -30.94 -2.97 -0.63
CA GLY A 286 -31.55 -2.98 -1.95
C GLY A 286 -31.38 -4.32 -2.66
N VAL A 287 -30.21 -4.92 -2.60
CA VAL A 287 -29.95 -6.26 -3.17
C VAL A 287 -30.82 -7.32 -2.50
N LYS A 288 -30.91 -7.33 -1.18
CA LYS A 288 -31.79 -8.26 -0.44
C LYS A 288 -33.26 -8.09 -0.80
N ALA A 289 -33.73 -6.86 -0.99
CA ALA A 289 -35.10 -6.58 -1.41
C ALA A 289 -35.36 -7.06 -2.84
N LEU A 290 -34.41 -6.91 -3.76
CA LEU A 290 -34.47 -7.45 -5.12
C LEU A 290 -34.55 -8.98 -5.11
N GLU A 291 -33.68 -9.65 -4.36
CA GLU A 291 -33.73 -11.12 -4.21
C GLU A 291 -35.09 -11.64 -3.66
N ALA A 292 -35.65 -10.87 -2.73
CA ALA A 292 -37.02 -11.23 -2.22
C ALA A 292 -38.07 -11.10 -3.32
N LYS A 293 -38.01 -10.03 -4.13
CA LYS A 293 -38.95 -9.83 -5.26
C LYS A 293 -38.77 -10.86 -6.36
N ASP A 294 -37.54 -11.28 -6.63
CA ASP A 294 -37.28 -12.36 -7.60
C ASP A 294 -37.86 -13.70 -7.15
N ARG A 295 -37.87 -14.00 -5.85
CA ARG A 295 -38.52 -15.18 -5.29
C ARG A 295 -40.07 -15.10 -5.46
N GLU A 296 -40.66 -13.94 -5.10
CA GLU A 296 -42.09 -13.70 -5.32
C GLU A 296 -42.45 -13.85 -6.81
N LEU A 297 -41.67 -13.32 -7.71
CA LEU A 297 -41.85 -13.44 -9.16
C LEU A 297 -41.73 -14.90 -9.63
N ALA A 298 -40.82 -15.68 -9.09
CA ALA A 298 -40.70 -17.10 -9.41
C ALA A 298 -41.97 -17.89 -8.99
N GLU A 299 -42.52 -17.63 -7.79
CA GLU A 299 -43.74 -18.23 -7.30
C GLU A 299 -44.97 -17.87 -8.17
N VAL A 300 -45.08 -16.61 -8.58
CA VAL A 300 -46.14 -16.14 -9.49
C VAL A 300 -46.02 -16.80 -10.86
N ARG A 301 -44.82 -16.93 -11.41
CA ARG A 301 -44.54 -17.63 -12.68
C ARG A 301 -44.94 -19.11 -12.62
N ASP A 302 -44.59 -19.79 -11.52
CA ASP A 302 -44.98 -21.19 -11.31
C ASP A 302 -46.52 -21.34 -11.20
N SER A 303 -47.16 -20.43 -10.46
CA SER A 303 -48.61 -20.38 -10.34
C SER A 303 -49.30 -20.12 -11.69
N LEU A 304 -48.76 -19.22 -12.49
CA LEU A 304 -49.23 -18.92 -13.84
C LEU A 304 -49.08 -20.12 -14.78
N ALA A 305 -47.92 -20.81 -14.70
CA ALA A 305 -47.67 -22.01 -15.48
C ALA A 305 -48.73 -23.11 -15.17
N LYS A 306 -48.96 -23.35 -13.88
CA LYS A 306 -50.01 -24.29 -13.42
C LYS A 306 -51.43 -23.88 -13.86
N ALA A 307 -51.74 -22.58 -13.84
CA ALA A 307 -53.01 -22.07 -14.34
C ALA A 307 -53.15 -22.26 -15.85
N ASN A 308 -52.12 -22.01 -16.63
CA ASN A 308 -52.11 -22.23 -18.07
C ASN A 308 -52.26 -23.73 -18.44
N GLU A 309 -51.61 -24.62 -17.71
CA GLU A 309 -51.79 -26.07 -17.90
C GLU A 309 -53.27 -26.51 -17.62
N ARG A 310 -53.88 -25.97 -16.55
CA ARG A 310 -55.28 -26.21 -16.26
C ARG A 310 -56.19 -25.65 -17.34
N ALA A 311 -55.92 -24.44 -17.84
CA ALA A 311 -56.67 -23.84 -18.93
C ALA A 311 -56.59 -24.69 -20.20
N LYS A 312 -55.39 -25.17 -20.56
CA LYS A 312 -55.18 -26.07 -21.68
C LYS A 312 -55.94 -27.39 -21.51
N HIS A 313 -55.88 -28.00 -20.32
CA HIS A 313 -56.64 -29.23 -20.04
C HIS A 313 -58.11 -29.00 -20.16
N LEU A 314 -58.70 -27.85 -19.74
CA LEU A 314 -60.08 -27.49 -19.89
C LEU A 314 -60.41 -27.28 -21.37
N GLU A 315 -59.57 -26.66 -22.18
CA GLU A 315 -59.77 -26.55 -23.63
C GLU A 315 -59.77 -27.89 -24.34
N ASP A 316 -58.83 -28.79 -23.98
CA ASP A 316 -58.76 -30.14 -24.50
C ASP A 316 -60.00 -30.93 -24.12
N THR A 317 -60.49 -30.85 -22.87
CA THR A 317 -61.72 -31.49 -22.39
C THR A 317 -62.92 -30.91 -23.10
N ARG A 318 -63.02 -29.59 -23.29
CA ARG A 318 -64.05 -28.91 -24.07
C ARG A 318 -64.07 -29.39 -25.54
N SER A 319 -62.90 -29.52 -26.15
CA SER A 319 -62.77 -30.02 -27.51
C SER A 319 -63.22 -31.45 -27.66
N LEU A 320 -62.93 -32.34 -26.67
CA LEU A 320 -63.42 -33.70 -26.63
C LEU A 320 -64.91 -33.74 -26.48
N LEU A 321 -65.56 -32.95 -25.63
CA LEU A 321 -66.98 -32.86 -25.42
C LEU A 321 -67.69 -32.25 -26.64
N THR A 322 -67.17 -31.22 -27.25
CA THR A 322 -67.75 -30.60 -28.43
C THR A 322 -67.54 -31.43 -29.70
N GLY A 323 -66.35 -32.12 -29.80
CA GLY A 323 -66.10 -33.08 -30.91
C GLY A 323 -67.07 -34.28 -30.89
N GLY A 324 -67.44 -34.76 -29.69
CA GLY A 324 -68.43 -35.79 -29.54
C GLY A 324 -69.85 -35.32 -29.92
N VAL A 325 -70.21 -34.06 -29.77
CA VAL A 325 -71.49 -33.46 -30.16
C VAL A 325 -71.48 -33.06 -31.63
N LEU A 326 -70.35 -32.67 -32.21
CA LEU A 326 -70.26 -32.29 -33.63
C LEU A 326 -70.26 -33.47 -34.58
N SER A 327 -69.93 -34.70 -34.12
CA SER A 327 -70.11 -35.92 -34.93
C SER A 327 -71.56 -36.34 -35.13
N LEU A 328 -72.53 -35.76 -34.37
CA LEU A 328 -73.94 -35.95 -34.55
C LEU A 328 -74.61 -34.84 -35.40
N ASN A 329 -73.93 -33.75 -35.72
CA ASN A 329 -74.45 -32.67 -36.56
C ASN A 329 -73.42 -32.31 -37.64
N ALA A 330 -72.89 -33.30 -38.34
CA ALA A 330 -71.99 -33.09 -39.46
C ALA A 330 -72.71 -32.62 -40.73
N GLU A 331 -73.51 -31.59 -40.61
CA GLU A 331 -73.95 -30.69 -41.69
C GLU A 331 -73.73 -29.23 -41.19
N GLY A 332 -72.51 -28.88 -40.77
CA GLY A 332 -72.11 -27.51 -40.59
C GLY A 332 -72.18 -26.79 -41.95
N SER A 333 -73.17 -25.93 -42.08
CA SER A 333 -73.61 -25.33 -43.34
C SER A 333 -72.37 -24.69 -44.01
N GLU A 334 -72.26 -24.86 -45.32
CA GLU A 334 -71.28 -24.21 -46.23
C GLU A 334 -71.14 -22.69 -45.94
N TYR A 335 -72.22 -22.14 -45.39
CA TYR A 335 -72.24 -20.75 -44.91
C TYR A 335 -71.31 -20.47 -43.76
N GLU A 336 -71.24 -21.31 -42.72
CA GLU A 336 -70.40 -21.11 -41.51
C GLU A 336 -68.91 -21.22 -41.86
N ALA A 337 -68.54 -22.15 -42.71
CA ALA A 337 -67.22 -22.31 -43.24
C ALA A 337 -66.77 -21.11 -44.09
N LYS A 338 -67.64 -20.50 -44.87
CA LYS A 338 -67.39 -19.31 -45.67
C LYS A 338 -67.36 -18.03 -44.77
N MET A 339 -68.19 -17.92 -43.78
CA MET A 339 -68.23 -16.84 -42.80
C MET A 339 -66.91 -16.77 -41.95
N ALA A 340 -66.35 -17.90 -41.57
CA ALA A 340 -65.10 -18.01 -40.82
C ALA A 340 -63.91 -17.54 -41.66
N LYS A 341 -63.96 -17.65 -42.98
CA LYS A 341 -62.89 -17.24 -43.90
C LYS A 341 -63.03 -15.80 -44.45
N ALA A 342 -64.15 -15.14 -44.18
CA ALA A 342 -64.46 -13.79 -44.66
C ALA A 342 -63.51 -12.75 -44.00
N LYS A 343 -62.75 -12.02 -44.84
CA LYS A 343 -61.64 -11.14 -44.40
C LYS A 343 -62.12 -9.71 -44.04
N ASN A 344 -63.32 -9.31 -44.44
CA ASN A 344 -63.84 -7.96 -44.16
C ASN A 344 -65.37 -7.93 -43.98
N ALA A 345 -65.90 -6.78 -43.55
CA ALA A 345 -67.35 -6.62 -43.26
C ALA A 345 -68.21 -6.73 -44.51
N GLU A 346 -67.73 -6.36 -45.64
CA GLU A 346 -68.44 -6.38 -46.92
C GLU A 346 -68.66 -7.84 -47.43
N GLU A 347 -67.61 -8.66 -47.27
CA GLU A 347 -67.66 -10.09 -47.58
C GLU A 347 -68.65 -10.85 -46.68
N ARG A 348 -68.70 -10.50 -45.40
CA ARG A 348 -69.66 -11.06 -44.43
C ARG A 348 -71.11 -10.68 -44.72
N GLU A 349 -71.31 -9.43 -45.19
CA GLU A 349 -72.66 -8.96 -45.58
C GLU A 349 -73.14 -9.66 -46.84
N LYS A 350 -72.27 -9.86 -47.83
CA LYS A 350 -72.57 -10.64 -49.05
C LYS A 350 -72.96 -12.10 -48.71
N LEU A 351 -72.23 -12.73 -47.79
CA LEU A 351 -72.52 -14.10 -47.31
C LEU A 351 -73.87 -14.18 -46.54
N ARG A 352 -74.22 -13.15 -45.75
CA ARG A 352 -75.53 -13.02 -45.09
C ARG A 352 -76.71 -12.90 -46.11
N ALA A 353 -76.47 -12.14 -47.18
CA ALA A 353 -77.42 -11.95 -48.24
C ALA A 353 -77.63 -13.26 -49.03
N LEU A 354 -76.60 -14.02 -49.31
CA LEU A 354 -76.68 -15.34 -49.99
C LEU A 354 -77.35 -16.35 -49.15
N LYS A 355 -77.18 -16.37 -47.82
CA LYS A 355 -77.97 -17.26 -46.90
C LYS A 355 -79.43 -16.90 -46.89
N ARG A 356 -79.80 -15.60 -46.80
CA ARG A 356 -81.18 -15.12 -46.82
C ARG A 356 -81.88 -15.46 -48.12
N SER A 357 -81.14 -15.51 -49.23
CA SER A 357 -81.70 -15.85 -50.57
C SER A 357 -81.77 -17.37 -50.85
N GLY A 358 -81.35 -18.22 -49.89
CA GLY A 358 -81.33 -19.66 -50.05
C GLY A 358 -80.30 -20.20 -51.04
N LYS A 359 -79.30 -19.35 -51.43
CA LYS A 359 -78.23 -19.71 -52.38
C LYS A 359 -77.00 -20.34 -51.73
N ILE A 360 -77.00 -20.44 -50.42
CA ILE A 360 -75.98 -21.11 -49.65
C ILE A 360 -76.62 -21.75 -48.38
N LYS A 361 -76.29 -22.97 -48.13
CA LYS A 361 -76.81 -23.72 -46.98
C LYS A 361 -75.95 -23.59 -45.71
#